data_a0e829252541a570c9c7625b7d2e6c8a
#
_entry.id   a0e829252541a570c9c7625b7d2e6c8a
#
_cell.length_a   1.000
_cell.length_b   1.000
_cell.length_c   1.000
_cell.angle_alpha   90.00
_cell.angle_beta   90.00
_cell.angle_gamma   90.00
#
_symmetry.space_group_name_H-M   'P 1'
#
loop_
_entity.id
_entity.type
_entity.pdbx_description
1 polymer ?
#
loop_
_entity_poly.entity_id
_entity_poly.type
_entity_poly.pdbx_seq_one_letter_code
_entity_poly.pdbx_strand_id
1 'polypeptide(L)'
;MGKYPKTEGKCSAEGGDCDKVPFRRGLCTTHYSRWKTHGDLTTVLKPGKPRQLGECQAEDDCHRPAVARDMCGKHYQRWAHWGDALITKLDRDRTPEERFWARVEKNGPVPEGDPSLGPCWLWTGGLREGYACFSLEGKSIDAHRVAYMWFVGEIPEGRQLDHYCHTISTATCKGGETCHHRRCVNPAHLDPVTGLTNVMRGLSPHALNALKTHCPQGHPYDEENTYINPKGQRICRECVRQRNLEWYQAHRPGADGKQAD
;
A
#
# COMPACT_ATOMS: atom_id res chain seq x y z
N MET A 1 6.01 -23.20 4.81
CA MET A 1 5.39 -23.64 6.08
C MET A 1 5.59 -25.14 6.23
N GLY A 2 6.55 -25.56 7.03
CA GLY A 2 6.88 -26.98 7.23
C GLY A 2 5.74 -27.68 7.99
N LYS A 3 5.15 -28.70 7.39
CA LYS A 3 4.21 -29.61 8.05
C LYS A 3 5.00 -30.40 9.11
N TYR A 4 4.73 -30.15 10.38
CA TYR A 4 5.24 -31.00 11.45
C TYR A 4 4.60 -32.39 11.31
N PRO A 5 5.36 -33.51 11.50
CA PRO A 5 4.80 -34.84 11.47
C PRO A 5 3.72 -34.97 12.53
N LYS A 6 2.58 -35.57 12.16
CA LYS A 6 1.54 -35.96 13.13
C LYS A 6 2.15 -36.98 14.07
N THR A 7 2.29 -36.63 15.37
CA THR A 7 2.67 -37.59 16.41
C THR A 7 1.46 -38.47 16.67
N GLU A 8 1.60 -39.78 16.40
CA GLU A 8 0.61 -40.77 16.80
C GLU A 8 0.71 -40.98 18.32
N GLY A 9 -0.43 -41.07 19.01
CA GLY A 9 -0.51 -41.31 20.43
C GLY A 9 -1.45 -40.37 21.18
N LYS A 10 -1.56 -40.58 22.48
CA LYS A 10 -2.31 -39.72 23.41
C LYS A 10 -1.38 -38.73 24.10
N CYS A 11 -1.95 -37.62 24.55
CA CYS A 11 -1.23 -36.61 25.32
C CYS A 11 -0.61 -37.21 26.60
N SER A 12 0.70 -37.03 26.79
CA SER A 12 1.47 -37.58 27.94
C SER A 12 1.38 -36.74 29.23
N ALA A 13 0.36 -35.90 29.40
CA ALA A 13 0.16 -35.15 30.64
C ALA A 13 -0.10 -36.13 31.79
N GLU A 14 0.69 -36.01 32.88
CA GLU A 14 0.54 -36.83 34.08
C GLU A 14 -0.85 -36.64 34.68
N GLY A 15 -1.61 -37.75 34.83
CA GLY A 15 -3.00 -37.78 35.29
C GLY A 15 -3.96 -38.56 34.39
N GLY A 16 -3.47 -39.10 33.27
CA GLY A 16 -4.03 -40.29 32.59
C GLY A 16 -5.15 -40.10 31.58
N ASP A 17 -5.96 -39.04 31.57
CA ASP A 17 -7.23 -39.01 30.82
C ASP A 17 -7.33 -37.95 29.72
N CYS A 18 -6.22 -37.60 29.11
CA CYS A 18 -6.26 -36.67 28.00
C CYS A 18 -6.21 -37.39 26.63
N ASP A 19 -7.36 -37.62 26.00
CA ASP A 19 -7.48 -38.27 24.70
C ASP A 19 -7.10 -37.38 23.49
N LYS A 20 -6.58 -36.19 23.76
CA LYS A 20 -6.20 -35.24 22.66
C LYS A 20 -4.87 -35.64 22.04
N VAL A 21 -4.79 -35.51 20.73
CA VAL A 21 -3.60 -35.75 19.94
C VAL A 21 -2.44 -34.86 20.39
N PRO A 22 -1.21 -35.41 20.59
CA PRO A 22 -0.04 -34.62 20.92
C PRO A 22 0.30 -33.59 19.85
N PHE A 23 0.68 -32.41 20.29
CA PHE A 23 1.10 -31.30 19.42
C PHE A 23 2.61 -31.08 19.49
N ARG A 24 3.18 -30.99 20.70
CA ARG A 24 4.61 -30.74 20.93
C ARG A 24 5.05 -31.33 22.27
N ARG A 25 6.25 -31.90 22.33
CA ARG A 25 6.81 -32.58 23.52
C ARG A 25 5.89 -33.67 24.13
N GLY A 26 5.11 -34.35 23.27
CA GLY A 26 4.14 -35.32 23.73
C GLY A 26 2.86 -34.73 24.37
N LEU A 27 2.72 -33.40 24.42
CA LEU A 27 1.60 -32.71 25.02
C LEU A 27 0.62 -32.19 23.95
N CYS A 28 -0.68 -32.24 24.24
CA CYS A 28 -1.66 -31.59 23.42
C CYS A 28 -1.53 -30.05 23.51
N THR A 29 -2.15 -29.31 22.57
CA THR A 29 -2.08 -27.83 22.52
C THR A 29 -2.41 -27.17 23.86
N THR A 30 -3.40 -27.67 24.57
CA THR A 30 -3.82 -27.14 25.88
C THR A 30 -2.75 -27.37 26.97
N HIS A 31 -2.23 -28.58 27.09
CA HIS A 31 -1.20 -28.90 28.10
C HIS A 31 0.14 -28.28 27.74
N TYR A 32 0.50 -28.21 26.46
CA TYR A 32 1.70 -27.50 26.03
C TYR A 32 1.64 -26.01 26.35
N SER A 33 0.49 -25.35 26.13
CA SER A 33 0.30 -23.94 26.47
C SER A 33 0.39 -23.69 27.96
N ARG A 34 -0.23 -24.54 28.81
CA ARG A 34 -0.15 -24.45 30.24
C ARG A 34 1.29 -24.62 30.73
N TRP A 35 1.98 -25.64 30.25
CA TRP A 35 3.39 -25.88 30.59
C TRP A 35 4.27 -24.67 30.16
N LYS A 36 4.09 -24.15 28.99
CA LYS A 36 4.84 -23.00 28.47
C LYS A 36 4.62 -21.73 29.30
N THR A 37 3.39 -21.50 29.77
CA THR A 37 3.00 -20.25 30.45
C THR A 37 3.21 -20.32 31.95
N HIS A 38 3.01 -21.48 32.56
CA HIS A 38 2.98 -21.63 34.01
C HIS A 38 4.02 -22.64 34.56
N GLY A 39 4.76 -23.31 33.66
CA GLY A 39 5.71 -24.36 34.06
C GLY A 39 5.06 -25.65 34.59
N ASP A 40 3.73 -25.73 34.57
CA ASP A 40 2.93 -26.80 35.19
C ASP A 40 1.77 -27.21 34.25
N LEU A 41 1.47 -28.51 34.23
CA LEU A 41 0.43 -29.11 33.38
C LEU A 41 -0.96 -29.08 34.05
N THR A 42 -1.00 -29.01 35.37
CA THR A 42 -2.22 -29.15 36.19
C THR A 42 -2.87 -27.81 36.50
N THR A 43 -2.15 -26.70 36.36
CA THR A 43 -2.71 -25.35 36.60
C THR A 43 -3.89 -25.09 35.69
N VAL A 44 -5.08 -25.35 36.15
CA VAL A 44 -6.32 -24.86 35.55
C VAL A 44 -6.54 -23.46 36.08
N LEU A 45 -6.33 -22.43 35.27
CA LEU A 45 -6.78 -21.10 35.65
C LEU A 45 -8.26 -21.18 35.93
N LYS A 46 -8.66 -20.99 37.20
CA LYS A 46 -10.06 -20.83 37.54
C LYS A 46 -10.59 -19.75 36.62
N PRO A 47 -11.71 -19.98 35.88
CA PRO A 47 -12.32 -18.91 35.11
C PRO A 47 -12.47 -17.75 36.09
N GLY A 48 -11.89 -16.59 35.72
CA GLY A 48 -12.03 -15.38 36.52
C GLY A 48 -13.53 -15.21 36.83
N LYS A 49 -13.89 -14.86 38.08
CA LYS A 49 -15.29 -14.56 38.38
C LYS A 49 -15.82 -13.69 37.24
N PRO A 50 -16.98 -14.04 36.62
CA PRO A 50 -17.55 -13.20 35.58
C PRO A 50 -17.67 -11.81 36.19
N ARG A 51 -16.98 -10.84 35.56
CA ARG A 51 -17.06 -9.45 36.00
C ARG A 51 -18.52 -9.08 35.79
N GLN A 52 -19.25 -8.83 36.88
CA GLN A 52 -20.60 -8.25 36.79
C GLN A 52 -20.40 -6.80 36.30
N LEU A 53 -20.31 -6.66 35.00
CA LEU A 53 -20.39 -5.38 34.34
C LEU A 53 -21.88 -5.08 34.24
N GLY A 54 -22.30 -3.89 34.66
CA GLY A 54 -23.68 -3.45 34.60
C GLY A 54 -24.26 -3.48 33.18
N GLU A 55 -25.35 -2.80 32.96
CA GLU A 55 -25.90 -2.60 31.61
C GLU A 55 -25.04 -1.62 30.82
N CYS A 56 -25.15 -1.67 29.50
CA CYS A 56 -24.51 -0.76 28.58
C CYS A 56 -24.97 0.69 28.86
N GLN A 57 -24.05 1.60 29.07
CA GLN A 57 -24.33 3.00 29.31
C GLN A 57 -24.17 3.90 28.06
N ALA A 58 -24.20 3.29 26.87
CA ALA A 58 -24.30 4.09 25.65
C ALA A 58 -25.68 4.79 25.58
N GLU A 59 -25.71 6.02 25.08
CA GLU A 59 -26.91 6.90 25.12
C GLU A 59 -28.04 6.51 24.13
N ASP A 60 -28.18 5.24 23.77
CA ASP A 60 -29.17 4.74 22.80
C ASP A 60 -30.18 3.77 23.40
N ASP A 61 -30.50 3.86 24.69
CA ASP A 61 -31.40 2.94 25.43
C ASP A 61 -30.97 1.47 25.32
N CYS A 62 -29.68 1.19 25.31
CA CYS A 62 -29.16 -0.15 25.18
C CYS A 62 -29.12 -0.90 26.51
N HIS A 63 -30.03 -1.81 26.76
CA HIS A 63 -30.09 -2.67 27.96
C HIS A 63 -29.25 -3.95 27.88
N ARG A 64 -28.26 -4.02 26.95
CA ARG A 64 -27.39 -5.19 26.85
C ARG A 64 -26.33 -5.18 27.95
N PRO A 65 -25.91 -6.37 28.44
CA PRO A 65 -24.86 -6.44 29.43
C PRO A 65 -23.55 -5.81 28.87
N ALA A 66 -22.94 -4.97 29.68
CA ALA A 66 -21.63 -4.37 29.37
C ALA A 66 -20.56 -5.44 29.34
N VAL A 67 -19.59 -5.33 28.45
CA VAL A 67 -18.41 -6.22 28.33
C VAL A 67 -17.09 -5.50 28.60
N ALA A 68 -17.01 -4.22 28.25
CA ALA A 68 -15.85 -3.36 28.49
C ALA A 68 -16.26 -1.89 28.45
N ARG A 69 -15.61 -1.02 29.27
CA ARG A 69 -15.85 0.44 29.33
C ARG A 69 -17.33 0.81 29.45
N ASP A 70 -18.06 0.04 30.23
CA ASP A 70 -19.52 0.20 30.45
C ASP A 70 -20.33 0.16 29.13
N MET A 71 -19.79 -0.50 28.10
CA MET A 71 -20.42 -0.70 26.81
C MET A 71 -20.62 -2.19 26.52
N CYS A 72 -21.74 -2.52 25.86
CA CYS A 72 -21.94 -3.88 25.33
C CYS A 72 -20.97 -4.15 24.17
N GLY A 73 -20.80 -5.43 23.82
CA GLY A 73 -19.84 -5.82 22.77
C GLY A 73 -20.04 -5.06 21.43
N LYS A 74 -21.30 -4.76 21.07
CA LYS A 74 -21.61 -4.00 19.86
C LYS A 74 -21.13 -2.54 19.95
N HIS A 75 -21.40 -1.85 21.05
CA HIS A 75 -20.99 -0.47 21.26
C HIS A 75 -19.50 -0.35 21.50
N TYR A 76 -18.90 -1.30 22.22
CA TYR A 76 -17.44 -1.34 22.38
C TYR A 76 -16.70 -1.51 21.05
N GLN A 77 -17.17 -2.42 20.16
CA GLN A 77 -16.56 -2.58 18.83
C GLN A 77 -16.70 -1.32 17.97
N ARG A 78 -17.84 -0.65 18.01
CA ARG A 78 -18.03 0.63 17.30
C ARG A 78 -17.08 1.68 17.82
N TRP A 79 -17.05 1.86 19.14
CA TRP A 79 -16.12 2.80 19.77
C TRP A 79 -14.65 2.48 19.47
N ALA A 80 -14.25 1.22 19.56
CA ALA A 80 -12.87 0.80 19.30
C ALA A 80 -12.45 1.00 17.83
N HIS A 81 -13.40 0.94 16.89
CA HIS A 81 -13.12 1.03 15.47
C HIS A 81 -13.30 2.44 14.90
N TRP A 82 -14.27 3.19 15.41
CA TRP A 82 -14.64 4.52 14.88
C TRP A 82 -14.54 5.66 15.89
N GLY A 83 -14.15 5.38 17.12
CA GLY A 83 -14.08 6.38 18.19
C GLY A 83 -15.43 6.80 18.78
N ASP A 84 -16.55 6.28 18.25
CA ASP A 84 -17.90 6.60 18.68
C ASP A 84 -18.76 5.34 18.78
N ALA A 85 -19.34 5.13 19.96
CA ALA A 85 -20.18 3.98 20.27
C ALA A 85 -21.58 4.05 19.62
N LEU A 86 -22.05 5.26 19.30
CA LEU A 86 -23.39 5.54 18.82
C LEU A 86 -23.53 5.57 17.29
N ILE A 87 -22.46 5.41 16.54
CA ILE A 87 -22.54 5.28 15.09
C ILE A 87 -23.47 4.12 14.72
N THR A 88 -24.76 4.44 14.53
CA THR A 88 -25.81 3.48 14.17
C THR A 88 -26.00 3.37 12.67
N LYS A 89 -25.77 4.44 11.92
CA LYS A 89 -25.77 4.40 10.46
C LYS A 89 -24.46 3.78 9.98
N LEU A 90 -24.49 2.49 9.77
CA LEU A 90 -23.47 1.80 9.01
C LEU A 90 -23.35 2.46 7.64
N ASP A 91 -22.15 2.48 7.08
CA ASP A 91 -21.89 2.96 5.72
C ASP A 91 -22.86 2.43 4.64
N ARG A 92 -23.55 1.30 4.91
CA ARG A 92 -24.51 0.72 3.98
C ARG A 92 -25.85 1.49 3.90
N ASP A 93 -26.17 2.33 4.91
CA ASP A 93 -27.41 3.13 4.94
C ASP A 93 -27.20 4.54 4.37
N ARG A 94 -25.96 4.85 3.98
CA ARG A 94 -25.58 6.09 3.33
C ARG A 94 -25.53 5.90 1.82
N THR A 95 -25.87 6.95 1.09
CA THR A 95 -25.63 6.96 -0.36
C THR A 95 -24.13 6.83 -0.65
N PRO A 96 -23.73 6.39 -1.84
CA PRO A 96 -22.31 6.37 -2.24
C PRO A 96 -21.63 7.72 -2.05
N GLU A 97 -22.29 8.83 -2.36
CA GLU A 97 -21.77 10.19 -2.22
C GLU A 97 -21.56 10.58 -0.75
N GLU A 98 -22.55 10.32 0.13
CA GLU A 98 -22.43 10.55 1.57
C GLU A 98 -21.26 9.76 2.17
N ARG A 99 -21.07 8.49 1.74
CA ARG A 99 -19.93 7.66 2.16
C ARG A 99 -18.61 8.21 1.69
N PHE A 100 -18.58 8.77 0.49
CA PHE A 100 -17.40 9.39 -0.10
C PHE A 100 -17.01 10.63 0.69
N TRP A 101 -17.92 11.58 0.85
CA TRP A 101 -17.64 12.86 1.51
C TRP A 101 -17.32 12.71 3.00
N ALA A 102 -17.89 11.71 3.68
CA ALA A 102 -17.54 11.41 5.07
C ALA A 102 -16.06 11.00 5.25
N ARG A 103 -15.33 10.74 4.16
CA ARG A 103 -13.91 10.35 4.16
C ARG A 103 -13.00 11.38 3.51
N VAL A 104 -13.47 12.59 3.29
CA VAL A 104 -12.70 13.65 2.63
C VAL A 104 -12.46 14.80 3.60
N GLU A 105 -11.19 15.07 3.89
CA GLU A 105 -10.73 16.28 4.59
C GLU A 105 -10.36 17.32 3.54
N LYS A 106 -11.10 18.47 3.53
CA LYS A 106 -10.95 19.49 2.49
C LYS A 106 -9.87 20.54 2.78
N ASN A 107 -9.31 20.55 3.98
CA ASN A 107 -8.33 21.54 4.43
C ASN A 107 -6.89 20.99 4.38
N GLY A 108 -6.57 20.19 3.37
CA GLY A 108 -5.22 19.67 3.18
C GLY A 108 -4.22 20.74 2.73
N PRO A 109 -2.96 20.38 2.51
CA PRO A 109 -1.93 21.31 2.04
C PRO A 109 -2.29 21.94 0.69
N VAL A 110 -1.94 23.23 0.56
CA VAL A 110 -2.04 23.95 -0.72
C VAL A 110 -0.79 23.63 -1.54
N PRO A 111 -0.92 23.30 -2.83
CA PRO A 111 0.24 23.06 -3.70
C PRO A 111 1.13 24.29 -3.82
N GLU A 112 2.43 24.13 -3.57
CA GLU A 112 3.37 25.26 -3.53
C GLU A 112 3.59 25.91 -4.91
N GLY A 113 3.53 25.12 -5.98
CA GLY A 113 3.76 25.62 -7.34
C GLY A 113 2.62 26.47 -7.90
N ASP A 114 1.39 26.30 -7.38
CA ASP A 114 0.24 27.11 -7.75
C ASP A 114 -0.79 27.18 -6.61
N PRO A 115 -0.67 28.14 -5.71
CA PRO A 115 -1.61 28.31 -4.60
C PRO A 115 -3.04 28.64 -5.03
N SER A 116 -3.27 29.09 -6.28
CA SER A 116 -4.60 29.44 -6.78
C SER A 116 -5.50 28.20 -6.95
N LEU A 117 -4.93 26.99 -7.02
CA LEU A 117 -5.66 25.74 -7.04
C LEU A 117 -6.41 25.44 -5.74
N GLY A 118 -6.04 26.12 -4.65
CA GLY A 118 -6.60 25.85 -3.33
C GLY A 118 -6.06 24.57 -2.68
N PRO A 119 -6.67 24.14 -1.55
CA PRO A 119 -6.17 23.02 -0.77
C PRO A 119 -6.44 21.68 -1.43
N CYS A 120 -5.54 20.70 -1.22
CA CYS A 120 -5.80 19.30 -1.48
C CYS A 120 -6.97 18.79 -0.62
N TRP A 121 -7.85 18.01 -1.21
CA TRP A 121 -8.90 17.30 -0.48
C TRP A 121 -8.39 15.89 -0.18
N LEU A 122 -8.01 15.68 1.07
CA LEU A 122 -7.32 14.45 1.45
C LEU A 122 -8.30 13.34 1.83
N TRP A 123 -8.13 12.19 1.22
CA TRP A 123 -8.85 10.98 1.57
C TRP A 123 -8.37 10.44 2.92
N THR A 124 -9.30 10.18 3.84
CA THR A 124 -9.05 9.63 5.18
C THR A 124 -9.43 8.15 5.31
N GLY A 125 -10.01 7.56 4.25
CA GLY A 125 -10.39 6.15 4.20
C GLY A 125 -9.23 5.22 3.83
N GLY A 126 -9.56 3.98 3.42
CA GLY A 126 -8.57 2.97 3.03
C GLY A 126 -7.69 3.40 1.86
N LEU A 127 -6.43 2.94 1.88
CA LEU A 127 -5.44 3.19 0.84
C LEU A 127 -4.98 1.87 0.21
N ARG A 128 -4.57 1.94 -1.05
CA ARG A 128 -3.86 0.88 -1.77
C ARG A 128 -2.62 1.48 -2.42
N GLU A 129 -1.43 1.04 -2.02
CA GLU A 129 -0.15 1.56 -2.51
C GLU A 129 -0.04 3.11 -2.39
N GLY A 130 -0.61 3.66 -1.31
CA GLY A 130 -0.67 5.10 -1.06
C GLY A 130 -1.80 5.85 -1.77
N TYR A 131 -2.54 5.22 -2.68
CA TYR A 131 -3.69 5.82 -3.36
C TYR A 131 -5.00 5.59 -2.61
N ALA A 132 -5.85 6.60 -2.63
CA ALA A 132 -7.18 6.56 -2.05
C ALA A 132 -8.07 5.52 -2.74
N CYS A 133 -8.68 4.60 -1.97
CA CYS A 133 -9.60 3.58 -2.49
C CYS A 133 -11.02 3.79 -1.99
N PHE A 134 -11.99 3.70 -2.89
CA PHE A 134 -13.40 3.77 -2.58
C PHE A 134 -14.14 2.55 -3.12
N SER A 135 -15.08 2.00 -2.33
CA SER A 135 -15.95 0.92 -2.79
C SER A 135 -17.25 1.48 -3.36
N LEU A 136 -17.40 1.34 -4.68
CA LEU A 136 -18.59 1.72 -5.43
C LEU A 136 -19.18 0.48 -6.09
N GLU A 137 -20.45 0.17 -5.82
CA GLU A 137 -21.16 -0.99 -6.38
C GLU A 137 -20.41 -2.33 -6.24
N GLY A 138 -19.76 -2.53 -5.09
CA GLY A 138 -18.99 -3.74 -4.80
C GLY A 138 -17.61 -3.82 -5.48
N LYS A 139 -17.25 -2.82 -6.28
CA LYS A 139 -15.92 -2.70 -6.91
C LYS A 139 -15.05 -1.71 -6.15
N SER A 140 -13.77 -2.03 -5.98
CA SER A 140 -12.78 -1.09 -5.44
C SER A 140 -12.23 -0.22 -6.56
N ILE A 141 -12.51 1.07 -6.50
CA ILE A 141 -12.09 2.07 -7.49
C ILE A 141 -11.23 3.12 -6.79
N ASP A 142 -10.26 3.68 -7.49
CA ASP A 142 -9.47 4.78 -6.96
C ASP A 142 -10.36 6.00 -6.71
N ALA A 143 -10.33 6.54 -5.48
CA ALA A 143 -11.27 7.58 -5.07
C ALA A 143 -11.16 8.87 -5.90
N HIS A 144 -9.95 9.25 -6.35
CA HIS A 144 -9.76 10.40 -7.23
C HIS A 144 -10.48 10.21 -8.58
N ARG A 145 -10.55 8.98 -9.11
CA ARG A 145 -11.29 8.71 -10.35
C ARG A 145 -12.80 8.86 -10.13
N VAL A 146 -13.30 8.41 -8.98
CA VAL A 146 -14.72 8.59 -8.61
C VAL A 146 -15.05 10.06 -8.49
N ALA A 147 -14.21 10.85 -7.79
CA ALA A 147 -14.40 12.29 -7.69
C ALA A 147 -14.43 12.98 -9.07
N TYR A 148 -13.49 12.64 -9.94
CA TYR A 148 -13.44 13.21 -11.30
C TYR A 148 -14.72 12.89 -12.08
N MET A 149 -15.13 11.61 -12.09
CA MET A 149 -16.34 11.18 -12.83
C MET A 149 -17.62 11.85 -12.33
N TRP A 150 -17.72 12.11 -11.02
CA TRP A 150 -18.93 12.74 -10.46
C TRP A 150 -18.98 14.26 -10.66
N PHE A 151 -17.83 14.95 -10.65
CA PHE A 151 -17.80 16.42 -10.62
C PHE A 151 -17.28 17.06 -11.90
N VAL A 152 -16.57 16.33 -12.75
CA VAL A 152 -16.06 16.83 -14.03
C VAL A 152 -16.71 16.12 -15.18
N GLY A 153 -16.82 14.78 -15.12
CA GLY A 153 -17.39 13.97 -16.17
C GLY A 153 -16.55 12.74 -16.50
N GLU A 154 -16.81 12.13 -17.64
CA GLU A 154 -16.09 10.93 -18.07
C GLU A 154 -14.60 11.20 -18.27
N ILE A 155 -13.78 10.25 -17.84
CA ILE A 155 -12.34 10.30 -18.11
C ILE A 155 -12.13 9.94 -19.58
N PRO A 156 -11.51 10.81 -20.40
CA PRO A 156 -11.34 10.54 -21.82
C PRO A 156 -10.59 9.23 -22.08
N GLU A 157 -10.96 8.51 -23.12
CA GLU A 157 -10.37 7.22 -23.46
C GLU A 157 -8.83 7.34 -23.63
N GLY A 158 -8.10 6.36 -23.12
CA GLY A 158 -6.63 6.33 -23.17
C GLY A 158 -5.94 7.36 -22.25
N ARG A 159 -6.70 8.10 -21.42
CA ARG A 159 -6.12 9.06 -20.46
C ARG A 159 -6.03 8.48 -19.07
N GLN A 160 -5.00 8.92 -18.34
CA GLN A 160 -4.79 8.70 -16.92
C GLN A 160 -5.02 10.01 -16.19
N LEU A 161 -5.55 9.94 -14.98
CA LEU A 161 -5.65 11.13 -14.12
C LEU A 161 -4.33 11.32 -13.38
N ASP A 162 -3.61 12.37 -13.75
CA ASP A 162 -2.42 12.84 -13.03
C ASP A 162 -2.85 13.71 -11.85
N HIS A 163 -2.17 13.55 -10.71
CA HIS A 163 -2.31 14.46 -9.59
C HIS A 163 -1.45 15.71 -9.85
N TYR A 164 -2.01 16.67 -10.57
CA TYR A 164 -1.32 17.90 -10.95
C TYR A 164 -0.74 18.64 -9.74
N CYS A 165 -1.42 18.58 -8.60
CA CYS A 165 -0.90 19.09 -7.34
C CYS A 165 0.44 18.45 -6.92
N HIS A 166 0.68 17.17 -7.25
CA HIS A 166 1.98 16.53 -7.04
C HIS A 166 3.02 17.03 -8.04
N THR A 167 2.63 17.12 -9.31
CA THR A 167 3.52 17.56 -10.41
C THR A 167 4.14 18.92 -10.13
N ILE A 168 3.36 19.87 -9.62
CA ILE A 168 3.84 21.22 -9.31
C ILE A 168 4.51 21.34 -7.92
N SER A 169 4.49 20.27 -7.12
CA SER A 169 5.11 20.21 -5.78
C SER A 169 6.33 19.28 -5.73
N THR A 170 6.92 18.91 -6.87
CA THR A 170 8.06 17.96 -6.93
C THR A 170 9.34 18.47 -6.27
N ALA A 171 9.47 19.77 -6.05
CA ALA A 171 10.58 20.35 -5.30
C ALA A 171 10.59 19.86 -3.84
N THR A 172 9.42 19.76 -3.21
CA THR A 172 9.24 19.39 -1.80
C THR A 172 8.74 17.98 -1.60
N CYS A 173 7.93 17.45 -2.54
CA CYS A 173 7.35 16.11 -2.47
C CYS A 173 8.07 15.15 -3.44
N LYS A 174 8.77 14.15 -2.90
CA LYS A 174 9.46 13.11 -3.69
C LYS A 174 8.55 11.96 -4.12
N GLY A 175 7.26 12.01 -3.81
CA GLY A 175 6.32 10.93 -4.13
C GLY A 175 6.41 9.76 -3.13
N GLY A 176 6.10 8.54 -3.61
CA GLY A 176 6.09 7.33 -2.78
C GLY A 176 4.76 7.12 -2.04
N GLU A 177 4.68 6.07 -1.22
CA GLU A 177 3.44 5.66 -0.54
C GLU A 177 2.96 6.68 0.51
N THR A 178 3.89 7.45 1.08
CA THR A 178 3.59 8.49 2.08
C THR A 178 3.17 9.82 1.45
N CYS A 179 3.17 9.92 0.13
CA CYS A 179 2.81 11.15 -0.59
C CYS A 179 1.34 11.49 -0.37
N HIS A 180 1.06 12.62 0.28
CA HIS A 180 -0.30 13.07 0.52
C HIS A 180 -1.06 13.42 -0.78
N HIS A 181 -0.38 13.82 -1.86
CA HIS A 181 -1.02 14.08 -3.15
C HIS A 181 -1.68 12.83 -3.75
N ARG A 182 -1.17 11.60 -3.50
CA ARG A 182 -1.83 10.35 -3.91
C ARG A 182 -3.20 10.14 -3.25
N ARG A 183 -3.42 10.83 -2.14
CA ARG A 183 -4.68 10.81 -1.38
C ARG A 183 -5.59 11.96 -1.76
N CYS A 184 -5.14 12.88 -2.61
CA CYS A 184 -5.94 14.02 -3.04
C CYS A 184 -7.08 13.56 -3.96
N VAL A 185 -8.30 13.96 -3.63
CA VAL A 185 -9.50 13.71 -4.44
C VAL A 185 -10.14 15.00 -4.96
N ASN A 186 -9.45 16.13 -4.86
CA ASN A 186 -9.94 17.41 -5.38
C ASN A 186 -9.96 17.36 -6.91
N PRO A 187 -11.12 17.45 -7.57
CA PRO A 187 -11.20 17.35 -9.02
C PRO A 187 -10.39 18.45 -9.76
N ALA A 188 -10.25 19.63 -9.17
CA ALA A 188 -9.43 20.73 -9.72
C ALA A 188 -7.92 20.41 -9.76
N HIS A 189 -7.49 19.39 -9.01
CA HIS A 189 -6.10 18.94 -8.94
C HIS A 189 -5.81 17.74 -9.85
N LEU A 190 -6.80 17.29 -10.64
CA LEU A 190 -6.71 16.10 -11.48
C LEU A 190 -6.69 16.49 -12.95
N ASP A 191 -5.64 16.08 -13.65
CA ASP A 191 -5.44 16.38 -15.07
C ASP A 191 -5.47 15.09 -15.91
N PRO A 192 -6.41 14.95 -16.87
CA PRO A 192 -6.46 13.79 -17.76
C PRO A 192 -5.37 13.85 -18.83
N VAL A 193 -4.28 13.14 -18.62
CA VAL A 193 -3.09 13.13 -19.50
C VAL A 193 -2.86 11.77 -20.15
N THR A 194 -2.00 11.73 -21.19
CA THR A 194 -1.52 10.45 -21.72
C THR A 194 -0.60 9.75 -20.71
N GLY A 195 -0.51 8.41 -20.78
CA GLY A 195 0.43 7.67 -19.94
C GLY A 195 1.89 8.16 -20.10
N LEU A 196 2.29 8.54 -21.31
CA LEU A 196 3.61 9.13 -21.55
C LEU A 196 3.78 10.47 -20.81
N THR A 197 2.82 11.37 -20.94
CA THR A 197 2.85 12.67 -20.23
C THR A 197 2.91 12.48 -18.73
N ASN A 198 2.10 11.56 -18.18
CA ASN A 198 2.09 11.26 -16.75
C ASN A 198 3.45 10.76 -16.24
N VAL A 199 4.08 9.83 -16.98
CA VAL A 199 5.43 9.33 -16.67
C VAL A 199 6.47 10.45 -16.74
N MET A 200 6.39 11.32 -17.76
CA MET A 200 7.36 12.41 -17.99
C MET A 200 7.24 13.56 -17.00
N ARG A 201 6.08 13.78 -16.41
CA ARG A 201 5.85 14.75 -15.33
C ARG A 201 6.41 14.27 -13.98
N GLY A 202 6.56 12.95 -13.81
CA GLY A 202 7.05 12.36 -12.57
C GLY A 202 8.58 12.33 -12.46
N LEU A 203 9.07 11.84 -11.31
CA LEU A 203 10.49 11.59 -11.02
C LEU A 203 10.89 10.15 -11.32
N SER A 204 10.22 9.49 -12.26
CA SER A 204 10.54 8.13 -12.65
C SER A 204 11.93 8.05 -13.31
N PRO A 205 12.64 6.90 -13.25
CA PRO A 205 13.91 6.73 -13.96
C PRO A 205 13.76 7.02 -15.47
N HIS A 206 12.61 6.78 -16.06
CA HIS A 206 12.33 7.10 -17.48
C HIS A 206 12.32 8.60 -17.72
N ALA A 207 11.59 9.37 -16.89
CA ALA A 207 11.57 10.83 -16.98
C ALA A 207 12.96 11.42 -16.77
N LEU A 208 13.66 11.01 -15.71
CA LEU A 208 15.00 11.47 -15.41
C LEU A 208 16.00 11.10 -16.51
N ASN A 209 15.89 9.91 -17.11
CA ASN A 209 16.75 9.53 -18.23
C ASN A 209 16.44 10.34 -19.50
N ALA A 210 15.19 10.71 -19.74
CA ALA A 210 14.82 11.55 -20.88
C ALA A 210 15.45 12.95 -20.81
N LEU A 211 15.64 13.49 -19.60
CA LEU A 211 16.25 14.80 -19.37
C LEU A 211 17.79 14.80 -19.51
N LYS A 212 18.45 13.63 -19.50
CA LYS A 212 19.90 13.56 -19.61
C LYS A 212 20.38 14.05 -20.99
N THR A 213 21.30 14.98 -21.00
CA THR A 213 21.95 15.50 -22.19
C THR A 213 23.20 14.73 -22.60
N HIS A 214 23.73 13.89 -21.68
CA HIS A 214 24.94 13.10 -21.88
C HIS A 214 24.74 11.64 -21.44
N CYS A 215 25.48 10.72 -22.06
CA CYS A 215 25.52 9.32 -21.63
C CYS A 215 26.35 9.18 -20.33
N PRO A 216 26.37 8.00 -19.67
CA PRO A 216 27.12 7.76 -18.44
C PRO A 216 28.68 7.99 -18.60
N GLN A 217 29.22 7.89 -19.82
CA GLN A 217 30.62 8.17 -20.14
C GLN A 217 30.87 9.64 -20.53
N GLY A 218 29.84 10.50 -20.43
CA GLY A 218 30.00 11.92 -20.71
C GLY A 218 29.90 12.33 -22.19
N HIS A 219 29.57 11.43 -23.11
CA HIS A 219 29.36 11.80 -24.52
C HIS A 219 27.96 12.45 -24.69
N PRO A 220 27.84 13.52 -25.50
CA PRO A 220 26.59 14.23 -25.68
C PRO A 220 25.53 13.35 -26.40
N TYR A 221 24.29 13.56 -26.07
CA TYR A 221 23.14 13.01 -26.80
C TYR A 221 22.63 14.05 -27.82
N ASP A 222 23.48 14.38 -28.77
CA ASP A 222 23.17 15.17 -29.97
C ASP A 222 22.63 14.28 -31.11
N GLU A 223 22.25 14.89 -32.21
CA GLU A 223 21.71 14.21 -33.38
C GLU A 223 22.72 13.24 -34.02
N GLU A 224 24.01 13.63 -34.07
CA GLU A 224 25.07 12.84 -34.67
C GLU A 224 25.43 11.61 -33.83
N ASN A 225 25.49 11.77 -32.50
CA ASN A 225 25.89 10.72 -31.58
C ASN A 225 24.74 9.87 -31.00
N THR A 226 23.48 10.25 -31.25
CA THR A 226 22.34 9.51 -30.72
C THR A 226 21.72 8.60 -31.76
N TYR A 227 21.53 7.33 -31.42
CA TYR A 227 20.70 6.38 -32.15
C TYR A 227 19.49 6.01 -31.32
N ILE A 228 18.29 6.12 -31.89
CA ILE A 228 17.05 5.66 -31.28
C ILE A 228 16.76 4.26 -31.81
N ASN A 229 16.76 3.26 -30.92
CA ASN A 229 16.45 1.89 -31.30
C ASN A 229 14.92 1.70 -31.53
N PRO A 230 14.48 0.56 -32.12
CA PRO A 230 13.07 0.29 -32.34
C PRO A 230 12.19 0.29 -31.08
N LYS A 231 12.79 0.18 -29.88
CA LYS A 231 12.12 0.28 -28.58
C LYS A 231 12.03 1.71 -28.05
N GLY A 232 12.47 2.72 -28.83
CA GLY A 232 12.48 4.13 -28.42
C GLY A 232 13.61 4.50 -27.44
N GLN A 233 14.62 3.65 -27.24
CA GLN A 233 15.71 3.92 -26.30
C GLN A 233 16.87 4.64 -27.02
N ARG A 234 17.45 5.65 -26.36
CA ARG A 234 18.62 6.37 -26.84
C ARG A 234 19.90 5.54 -26.60
N ILE A 235 20.69 5.39 -27.61
CA ILE A 235 21.96 4.70 -27.60
C ILE A 235 23.05 5.67 -28.07
N CYS A 236 24.10 5.82 -27.26
CA CYS A 236 25.26 6.61 -27.62
C CYS A 236 26.12 5.86 -28.66
N ARG A 237 26.27 6.44 -29.86
CA ARG A 237 27.06 5.83 -30.96
C ARG A 237 28.52 5.71 -30.61
N GLU A 238 29.11 6.71 -29.90
CA GLU A 238 30.50 6.67 -29.49
C GLU A 238 30.77 5.52 -28.50
N CYS A 239 29.90 5.33 -27.48
CA CYS A 239 30.02 4.19 -26.57
C CYS A 239 29.92 2.83 -27.31
N VAL A 240 29.06 2.74 -28.33
CA VAL A 240 29.00 1.52 -29.15
C VAL A 240 30.26 1.32 -29.94
N ARG A 241 30.83 2.40 -30.56
CA ARG A 241 32.07 2.37 -31.33
C ARG A 241 33.25 1.92 -30.48
N GLN A 242 33.40 2.50 -29.29
CA GLN A 242 34.46 2.15 -28.34
C GLN A 242 34.37 0.68 -27.92
N ARG A 243 33.19 0.21 -27.50
CA ARG A 243 32.99 -1.18 -27.11
C ARG A 243 33.28 -2.16 -28.25
N ASN A 244 32.89 -1.83 -29.47
CA ASN A 244 33.18 -2.66 -30.63
C ASN A 244 34.69 -2.70 -30.92
N LEU A 245 35.42 -1.58 -30.78
CA LEU A 245 36.87 -1.53 -30.93
C LEU A 245 37.59 -2.39 -29.88
N GLU A 246 37.16 -2.29 -28.62
CA GLU A 246 37.69 -3.13 -27.52
C GLU A 246 37.43 -4.61 -27.80
N TRP A 247 36.25 -4.95 -28.27
CA TRP A 247 35.91 -6.31 -28.62
C TRP A 247 36.78 -6.84 -29.77
N TYR A 248 36.98 -6.05 -30.85
CA TYR A 248 37.84 -6.42 -31.97
C TYR A 248 39.31 -6.57 -31.55
N GLN A 249 39.81 -5.71 -30.66
CA GLN A 249 41.15 -5.80 -30.13
C GLN A 249 41.38 -7.07 -29.30
N ALA A 250 40.39 -7.42 -28.47
CA ALA A 250 40.45 -8.61 -27.62
C ALA A 250 40.30 -9.94 -28.40
N HIS A 251 39.63 -9.91 -29.56
CA HIS A 251 39.30 -11.12 -30.34
C HIS A 251 40.02 -11.17 -31.70
N ARG A 252 41.03 -10.34 -31.89
CA ARG A 252 41.82 -10.31 -33.15
C ARG A 252 42.62 -11.60 -33.28
N PRO A 253 42.48 -12.41 -34.35
CA PRO A 253 43.33 -13.57 -34.59
C PRO A 253 44.78 -13.12 -34.70
N GLY A 254 45.66 -13.60 -33.84
CA GLY A 254 47.09 -13.31 -33.84
C GLY A 254 47.61 -12.40 -32.73
N ALA A 255 46.78 -12.03 -31.72
CA ALA A 255 47.27 -11.32 -30.52
C ALA A 255 47.99 -12.25 -29.52
N ASP A 256 47.86 -13.56 -29.67
CA ASP A 256 48.63 -14.53 -28.90
C ASP A 256 49.94 -14.75 -29.63
N GLY A 257 50.97 -14.01 -29.22
CA GLY A 257 52.36 -14.18 -29.64
C GLY A 257 52.85 -15.59 -29.30
N LYS A 258 52.56 -16.58 -30.15
CA LYS A 258 53.35 -17.79 -30.24
C LYS A 258 54.53 -17.43 -31.13
N GLN A 259 55.67 -17.09 -30.53
CA GLN A 259 56.96 -17.24 -31.14
C GLN A 259 57.06 -18.71 -31.56
N ALA A 260 57.17 -18.93 -32.87
CA ALA A 260 57.62 -20.21 -33.39
C ALA A 260 59.16 -20.26 -33.14
N ASP A 261 59.58 -21.21 -32.31
CA ASP A 261 60.95 -21.69 -32.27
C ASP A 261 61.22 -22.59 -33.49
#